data_d1a01187ef88161d7943828036ae32ca
#
_entry.id   d1a01187ef88161d7943828036ae32ca
#
_cell.length_a   1.000
_cell.length_b   1.000
_cell.length_c   1.000
_cell.angle_alpha   90.00
_cell.angle_beta   90.00
_cell.angle_gamma   90.00
#
_symmetry.space_group_name_H-M   'P 1'
#
loop_
_entity.id
_entity.type
_entity.pdbx_description
1 polymer ?
#
loop_
_entity_poly.entity_id
_entity_poly.type
_entity_poly.pdbx_seq_one_letter_code
_entity_poly.pdbx_strand_id
1 'polypeptide(L)'
;MFSRIRTGKSTSAFSGEPALLRRKLEEADAVLIGAGAGLSAAAGFEYEGERFRRYFGDFAARYHFADMYSGGFYPYDTLEEHWAYWSRYIWINRYMDAPRPVYDRLYQLIKDKDYFVLTTNVDHCFQKAGFAKERLFYTQGDYGLFQCSGPCHPDTYDNREAVQAMLEAQGCRIEADGALQMPTGAALDRKSTRLNSSHQL
;
A
#
# COMPACT_ATOMS: atom_id res chain seq x y z
N MET A 1 -2.01 2.81 -32.38
CA MET A 1 -3.28 3.54 -32.41
C MET A 1 -4.11 3.05 -31.23
N PHE A 2 -3.97 3.67 -30.05
CA PHE A 2 -4.69 3.25 -28.84
C PHE A 2 -6.01 4.00 -28.76
N SER A 3 -7.10 3.25 -28.85
CA SER A 3 -8.47 3.77 -28.74
C SER A 3 -8.71 4.25 -27.30
N ARG A 4 -9.03 5.53 -27.10
CA ARG A 4 -9.49 6.08 -25.84
C ARG A 4 -10.80 5.42 -25.44
N ILE A 5 -10.77 4.58 -24.40
CA ILE A 5 -12.00 4.13 -23.73
C ILE A 5 -12.59 5.37 -23.04
N ARG A 6 -13.72 5.85 -23.52
CA ARG A 6 -14.52 6.88 -22.86
C ARG A 6 -15.14 6.26 -21.61
N THR A 7 -14.60 6.59 -20.43
CA THR A 7 -15.30 6.35 -19.17
C THR A 7 -16.50 7.27 -19.11
N GLY A 8 -17.68 6.70 -19.35
CA GLY A 8 -18.95 7.40 -19.23
C GLY A 8 -19.18 7.85 -17.79
N LYS A 9 -19.54 9.10 -17.58
CA LYS A 9 -20.05 9.63 -16.32
C LYS A 9 -21.32 8.86 -15.94
N SER A 10 -21.29 8.08 -14.87
CA SER A 10 -22.47 7.54 -14.23
C SER A 10 -22.35 7.67 -12.74
N THR A 11 -22.91 8.73 -12.16
CA THR A 11 -23.03 8.91 -10.72
C THR A 11 -24.46 9.22 -10.26
N SER A 12 -25.49 9.08 -11.12
CA SER A 12 -26.84 9.49 -10.76
C SER A 12 -27.93 8.40 -10.80
N ALA A 13 -27.58 7.10 -10.92
CA ALA A 13 -28.59 6.03 -11.05
C ALA A 13 -28.39 4.86 -10.04
N PHE A 14 -27.70 5.04 -8.94
CA PHE A 14 -27.30 3.94 -8.03
C PHE A 14 -28.32 3.55 -6.95
N SER A 15 -29.48 4.14 -6.86
CA SER A 15 -30.43 3.84 -5.75
C SER A 15 -31.10 2.44 -5.83
N GLY A 16 -31.13 1.82 -6.97
CA GLY A 16 -31.66 0.43 -7.14
C GLY A 16 -30.61 -0.66 -7.18
N GLU A 17 -29.34 -0.31 -7.39
CA GLU A 17 -28.25 -1.25 -7.66
C GLU A 17 -27.76 -2.04 -6.45
N PRO A 18 -27.75 -1.55 -5.19
CA PRO A 18 -27.36 -2.37 -4.04
C PRO A 18 -28.24 -3.59 -3.84
N ALA A 19 -29.54 -3.47 -4.06
CA ALA A 19 -30.49 -4.61 -3.96
C ALA A 19 -30.27 -5.62 -5.09
N LEU A 20 -29.99 -5.14 -6.30
CA LEU A 20 -29.64 -5.99 -7.43
C LEU A 20 -28.32 -6.71 -7.19
N LEU A 21 -27.30 -6.01 -6.71
CA LEU A 21 -25.99 -6.60 -6.38
C LEU A 21 -26.14 -7.69 -5.32
N ARG A 22 -26.88 -7.43 -4.24
CA ARG A 22 -27.14 -8.40 -3.19
C ARG A 22 -27.78 -9.67 -3.76
N ARG A 23 -28.83 -9.53 -4.55
CA ARG A 23 -29.50 -10.67 -5.19
C ARG A 23 -28.53 -11.43 -6.10
N LYS A 24 -27.71 -10.73 -6.89
CA LYS A 24 -26.71 -11.38 -7.74
C LYS A 24 -25.64 -12.12 -6.96
N LEU A 25 -25.22 -11.58 -5.83
CA LEU A 25 -24.30 -12.27 -4.92
C LEU A 25 -24.96 -13.50 -4.29
N GLU A 26 -26.24 -13.42 -3.91
CA GLU A 26 -27.00 -14.55 -3.35
C GLU A 26 -27.16 -15.68 -4.37
N GLU A 27 -27.45 -15.34 -5.64
CA GLU A 27 -27.64 -16.28 -6.76
C GLU A 27 -26.33 -16.89 -7.28
N ALA A 28 -25.17 -16.24 -7.01
CA ALA A 28 -23.88 -16.67 -7.56
C ALA A 28 -23.34 -17.93 -6.87
N ASP A 29 -22.86 -18.88 -7.65
CA ASP A 29 -22.12 -20.07 -7.18
C ASP A 29 -20.71 -19.70 -6.73
N ALA A 30 -20.07 -18.72 -7.42
CA ALA A 30 -18.74 -18.23 -7.10
C ALA A 30 -18.62 -16.71 -7.36
N VAL A 31 -17.67 -16.07 -6.67
CA VAL A 31 -17.40 -14.62 -6.77
C VAL A 31 -15.95 -14.38 -7.15
N LEU A 32 -15.72 -13.74 -8.28
CA LEU A 32 -14.40 -13.25 -8.67
C LEU A 32 -14.29 -11.77 -8.37
N ILE A 33 -13.28 -11.38 -7.59
CA ILE A 33 -13.00 -10.00 -7.25
C ILE A 33 -11.77 -9.52 -8.01
N GLY A 34 -11.94 -8.50 -8.87
CA GLY A 34 -10.84 -7.74 -9.46
C GLY A 34 -10.64 -6.44 -8.68
N ALA A 35 -9.46 -6.22 -8.10
CA ALA A 35 -9.19 -5.04 -7.29
C ALA A 35 -7.87 -4.36 -7.67
N GLY A 36 -7.87 -3.03 -7.61
CA GLY A 36 -6.71 -2.19 -7.83
C GLY A 36 -6.68 -1.03 -6.84
N ALA A 37 -5.82 -0.05 -7.08
CA ALA A 37 -5.57 1.09 -6.21
C ALA A 37 -6.83 1.86 -5.76
N GLY A 38 -7.91 1.82 -6.55
CA GLY A 38 -9.20 2.43 -6.19
C GLY A 38 -9.81 1.83 -4.92
N LEU A 39 -9.61 0.52 -4.67
CA LEU A 39 -10.08 -0.12 -3.44
C LEU A 39 -9.29 0.38 -2.22
N SER A 40 -7.96 0.50 -2.34
CA SER A 40 -7.10 1.05 -1.30
C SER A 40 -7.42 2.53 -1.03
N ALA A 41 -7.66 3.32 -2.07
CA ALA A 41 -8.11 4.71 -1.93
C ALA A 41 -9.46 4.81 -1.21
N ALA A 42 -10.44 3.94 -1.54
CA ALA A 42 -11.71 3.85 -0.83
C ALA A 42 -11.51 3.48 0.66
N ALA A 43 -10.51 2.66 0.97
CA ALA A 43 -10.13 2.32 2.34
C ALA A 43 -9.35 3.44 3.06
N GLY A 44 -9.04 4.55 2.39
CA GLY A 44 -8.40 5.74 2.98
C GLY A 44 -6.89 5.83 2.77
N PHE A 45 -6.31 5.00 1.92
CA PHE A 45 -4.91 5.13 1.51
C PHE A 45 -4.78 6.21 0.43
N GLU A 46 -4.76 7.46 0.88
CA GLU A 46 -4.57 8.62 0.02
C GLU A 46 -3.07 8.84 -0.22
N TYR A 47 -2.68 8.98 -1.49
CA TYR A 47 -1.28 9.13 -1.91
C TYR A 47 -0.86 10.58 -2.12
N GLU A 48 -1.77 11.51 -1.94
CA GLU A 48 -1.59 12.95 -2.04
C GLU A 48 -2.25 13.67 -0.86
N GLY A 49 -2.27 14.99 -0.88
CA GLY A 49 -2.97 15.79 0.11
C GLY A 49 -2.33 15.75 1.50
N GLU A 50 -3.16 15.69 2.55
CA GLU A 50 -2.72 15.81 3.95
C GLU A 50 -1.85 14.62 4.38
N ARG A 51 -2.23 13.39 3.99
CA ARG A 51 -1.49 12.20 4.33
C ARG A 51 -0.07 12.22 3.73
N PHE A 52 0.07 12.65 2.48
CA PHE A 52 1.38 12.87 1.86
C PHE A 52 2.19 13.92 2.61
N ARG A 53 1.62 15.09 2.89
CA ARG A 53 2.32 16.15 3.61
C ARG A 53 2.77 15.74 5.01
N ARG A 54 1.96 14.94 5.70
CA ARG A 54 2.26 14.45 7.05
C ARG A 54 3.52 13.58 7.08
N TYR A 55 3.68 12.67 6.13
CA TYR A 55 4.77 11.69 6.16
C TYR A 55 5.95 12.02 5.25
N PHE A 56 5.77 12.90 4.28
CA PHE A 56 6.77 13.24 3.26
C PHE A 56 6.93 14.74 3.04
N GLY A 57 6.54 15.59 4.00
CA GLY A 57 6.64 17.04 3.88
C GLY A 57 8.06 17.53 3.68
N ASP A 58 9.05 16.88 4.30
CA ASP A 58 10.48 17.14 4.14
C ASP A 58 10.97 16.79 2.71
N PHE A 59 10.55 15.66 2.17
CA PHE A 59 10.82 15.27 0.78
C PHE A 59 10.13 16.19 -0.21
N ALA A 60 8.86 16.55 0.05
CA ALA A 60 8.12 17.50 -0.77
C ALA A 60 8.81 18.85 -0.84
N ALA A 61 9.33 19.34 0.29
CA ALA A 61 10.08 20.60 0.34
C ALA A 61 11.41 20.54 -0.43
N ARG A 62 12.13 19.41 -0.35
CA ARG A 62 13.44 19.25 -0.99
C ARG A 62 13.36 18.93 -2.48
N TYR A 63 12.46 18.04 -2.87
CA TYR A 63 12.37 17.50 -4.24
C TYR A 63 11.16 17.98 -5.03
N HIS A 64 10.32 18.83 -4.43
CA HIS A 64 9.12 19.40 -5.04
C HIS A 64 8.07 18.33 -5.45
N PHE A 65 8.00 17.24 -4.71
CA PHE A 65 6.97 16.21 -4.94
C PHE A 65 5.58 16.73 -4.56
N ALA A 66 4.57 16.34 -5.34
CA ALA A 66 3.17 16.63 -5.08
C ALA A 66 2.40 15.42 -4.49
N ASP A 67 2.96 14.22 -4.63
CA ASP A 67 2.34 12.96 -4.25
C ASP A 67 3.37 11.88 -3.89
N MET A 68 2.91 10.76 -3.35
CA MET A 68 3.78 9.66 -2.94
C MET A 68 4.40 8.90 -4.11
N TYR A 69 3.75 8.86 -5.27
CA TYR A 69 4.27 8.14 -6.44
C TYR A 69 5.51 8.85 -7.01
N SER A 70 5.46 10.18 -7.09
CA SER A 70 6.57 11.01 -7.56
C SER A 70 7.86 10.70 -6.80
N GLY A 71 7.78 10.59 -5.47
CA GLY A 71 8.93 10.24 -4.65
C GLY A 71 9.34 8.77 -4.74
N GLY A 72 8.37 7.86 -4.92
CA GLY A 72 8.65 6.42 -5.06
C GLY A 72 9.47 6.08 -6.30
N PHE A 73 9.31 6.84 -7.38
CA PHE A 73 10.03 6.64 -8.65
C PHE A 73 11.19 7.62 -8.86
N TYR A 74 11.50 8.46 -7.87
CA TYR A 74 12.58 9.43 -8.00
C TYR A 74 13.95 8.73 -7.91
N PRO A 75 14.90 9.07 -8.79
CA PRO A 75 16.25 8.50 -8.78
C PRO A 75 17.11 9.23 -7.73
N TYR A 76 17.00 8.82 -6.47
CA TYR A 76 17.78 9.40 -5.37
C TYR A 76 19.28 9.19 -5.58
N ASP A 77 20.09 10.18 -5.18
CA ASP A 77 21.54 10.12 -5.30
C ASP A 77 22.18 9.08 -4.37
N THR A 78 21.53 8.77 -3.25
CA THR A 78 22.02 7.81 -2.25
C THR A 78 20.96 6.77 -1.89
N LEU A 79 21.44 5.58 -1.52
CA LEU A 79 20.57 4.51 -1.01
C LEU A 79 19.90 4.90 0.32
N GLU A 80 20.57 5.70 1.13
CA GLU A 80 20.03 6.23 2.39
C GLU A 80 18.78 7.07 2.16
N GLU A 81 18.79 7.96 1.18
CA GLU A 81 17.61 8.77 0.84
C GLU A 81 16.51 7.92 0.24
N HIS A 82 16.87 7.01 -0.65
CA HIS A 82 15.92 6.05 -1.23
C HIS A 82 15.20 5.25 -0.13
N TRP A 83 15.95 4.65 0.80
CA TRP A 83 15.36 3.86 1.87
C TRP A 83 14.71 4.71 2.97
N ALA A 84 15.13 5.95 3.17
CA ALA A 84 14.41 6.89 4.04
C ALA A 84 13.01 7.18 3.49
N TYR A 85 12.86 7.32 2.19
CA TYR A 85 11.55 7.47 1.54
C TYR A 85 10.74 6.17 1.62
N TRP A 86 11.33 5.08 1.12
CA TRP A 86 10.63 3.80 0.99
C TRP A 86 10.25 3.16 2.32
N SER A 87 11.02 3.31 3.37
CA SER A 87 10.64 2.78 4.70
C SER A 87 9.36 3.42 5.23
N ARG A 88 9.20 4.75 5.07
CA ARG A 88 7.95 5.44 5.39
C ARG A 88 6.80 4.97 4.50
N TYR A 89 7.05 4.89 3.20
CA TYR A 89 6.07 4.45 2.21
C TYR A 89 5.54 3.05 2.52
N ILE A 90 6.45 2.11 2.78
CA ILE A 90 6.11 0.73 3.16
C ILE A 90 5.31 0.74 4.46
N TRP A 91 5.81 1.42 5.50
CA TRP A 91 5.15 1.38 6.80
C TRP A 91 3.71 1.84 6.74
N ILE A 92 3.47 3.02 6.20
CA ILE A 92 2.13 3.61 6.18
C ILE A 92 1.15 2.91 5.24
N ASN A 93 1.63 2.23 4.19
CA ASN A 93 0.76 1.56 3.22
C ASN A 93 0.63 0.05 3.44
N ARG A 94 1.52 -0.56 4.24
CA ARG A 94 1.55 -2.00 4.46
C ARG A 94 1.34 -2.39 5.92
N TYR A 95 1.97 -1.67 6.85
CA TYR A 95 1.96 -2.05 8.27
C TYR A 95 0.91 -1.32 9.08
N MET A 96 0.60 -0.07 8.78
CA MET A 96 -0.54 0.62 9.37
C MET A 96 -1.86 0.02 8.88
N ASP A 97 -2.88 0.12 9.72
CA ASP A 97 -4.22 -0.32 9.33
C ASP A 97 -4.89 0.67 8.39
N ALA A 98 -5.78 0.13 7.55
CA ALA A 98 -6.58 0.95 6.65
C ALA A 98 -7.51 1.86 7.47
N PRO A 99 -7.57 3.17 7.16
CA PRO A 99 -8.43 4.11 7.90
C PRO A 99 -9.92 3.77 7.90
N ARG A 100 -10.37 3.02 6.89
CA ARG A 100 -11.78 2.65 6.74
C ARG A 100 -11.90 1.13 6.54
N PRO A 101 -12.92 0.47 7.11
CA PRO A 101 -13.07 -0.98 7.09
C PRO A 101 -13.65 -1.51 5.76
N VAL A 102 -13.12 -1.05 4.63
CA VAL A 102 -13.65 -1.43 3.29
C VAL A 102 -13.36 -2.89 2.99
N TYR A 103 -12.15 -3.35 3.29
CA TYR A 103 -11.74 -4.73 3.05
C TYR A 103 -12.49 -5.71 3.98
N ASP A 104 -12.67 -5.33 5.26
CA ASP A 104 -13.43 -6.13 6.22
C ASP A 104 -14.89 -6.29 5.78
N ARG A 105 -15.51 -5.19 5.34
CA ARG A 105 -16.90 -5.23 4.83
C ARG A 105 -17.01 -6.08 3.57
N LEU A 106 -16.04 -5.98 2.66
CA LEU A 106 -16.00 -6.81 1.47
C LEU A 106 -15.88 -8.28 1.84
N TYR A 107 -14.99 -8.62 2.78
CA TYR A 107 -14.84 -9.98 3.28
C TYR A 107 -16.13 -10.52 3.89
N GLN A 108 -16.80 -9.74 4.74
CA GLN A 108 -18.07 -10.15 5.35
C GLN A 108 -19.19 -10.45 4.31
N LEU A 109 -19.15 -9.77 3.17
CA LEU A 109 -20.12 -10.00 2.10
C LEU A 109 -19.94 -11.35 1.39
N ILE A 110 -18.71 -11.89 1.35
CA ILE A 110 -18.40 -13.02 0.48
C ILE A 110 -17.74 -14.21 1.17
N LYS A 111 -17.40 -14.10 2.47
CA LYS A 111 -16.64 -15.14 3.21
C LYS A 111 -17.25 -16.53 3.15
N ASP A 112 -18.58 -16.62 3.03
CA ASP A 112 -19.34 -17.88 2.97
C ASP A 112 -19.59 -18.36 1.53
N LYS A 113 -19.01 -17.67 0.54
CA LYS A 113 -19.09 -18.04 -0.89
C LYS A 113 -17.79 -18.69 -1.35
N ASP A 114 -17.85 -19.40 -2.44
CA ASP A 114 -16.65 -19.71 -3.19
C ASP A 114 -16.17 -18.45 -3.87
N TYR A 115 -14.96 -17.96 -3.51
CA TYR A 115 -14.42 -16.71 -4.02
C TYR A 115 -12.98 -16.84 -4.47
N PHE A 116 -12.57 -15.96 -5.37
CA PHE A 116 -11.18 -15.74 -5.71
C PHE A 116 -10.91 -14.24 -5.91
N VAL A 117 -9.71 -13.79 -5.54
CA VAL A 117 -9.30 -12.39 -5.65
C VAL A 117 -8.12 -12.27 -6.60
N LEU A 118 -8.24 -11.39 -7.59
CA LEU A 118 -7.15 -10.91 -8.43
C LEU A 118 -6.88 -9.45 -8.07
N THR A 119 -5.67 -9.12 -7.64
CA THR A 119 -5.36 -7.75 -7.26
C THR A 119 -3.97 -7.31 -7.74
N THR A 120 -3.86 -6.03 -8.06
CA THR A 120 -2.59 -5.34 -8.27
C THR A 120 -2.12 -4.63 -7.00
N ASN A 121 -2.91 -4.66 -5.91
CA ASN A 121 -2.56 -4.02 -4.65
C ASN A 121 -1.49 -4.83 -3.92
N VAL A 122 -0.58 -4.11 -3.29
CA VAL A 122 0.60 -4.63 -2.59
C VAL A 122 0.57 -4.32 -1.08
N ASP A 123 -0.58 -3.81 -0.60
CA ASP A 123 -0.81 -3.30 0.76
C ASP A 123 -1.17 -4.37 1.79
N HIS A 124 -1.38 -5.62 1.36
CA HIS A 124 -1.78 -6.75 2.21
C HIS A 124 -3.15 -6.61 2.90
N CYS A 125 -3.97 -5.69 2.50
CA CYS A 125 -5.25 -5.41 3.15
C CYS A 125 -6.24 -6.57 3.02
N PHE A 126 -6.20 -7.31 1.93
CA PHE A 126 -7.03 -8.53 1.79
C PHE A 126 -6.69 -9.56 2.87
N GLN A 127 -5.40 -9.86 3.06
CA GLN A 127 -4.96 -10.82 4.05
C GLN A 127 -5.28 -10.34 5.48
N LYS A 128 -5.07 -9.04 5.78
CA LYS A 128 -5.46 -8.43 7.06
C LYS A 128 -6.95 -8.56 7.35
N ALA A 129 -7.79 -8.45 6.34
CA ALA A 129 -9.25 -8.61 6.46
C ALA A 129 -9.72 -10.07 6.60
N GLY A 130 -8.80 -11.05 6.48
CA GLY A 130 -9.11 -12.47 6.65
C GLY A 130 -9.33 -13.27 5.37
N PHE A 131 -9.04 -12.70 4.20
CA PHE A 131 -9.09 -13.46 2.95
C PHE A 131 -8.00 -14.54 2.94
N ALA A 132 -8.37 -15.76 2.58
CA ALA A 132 -7.48 -16.90 2.52
C ALA A 132 -6.39 -16.69 1.44
N LYS A 133 -5.12 -16.93 1.80
CA LYS A 133 -3.98 -16.66 0.92
C LYS A 133 -4.04 -17.48 -0.38
N GLU A 134 -4.50 -18.70 -0.33
CA GLU A 134 -4.68 -19.61 -1.46
C GLU A 134 -5.78 -19.16 -2.44
N ARG A 135 -6.61 -18.20 -2.03
CA ARG A 135 -7.66 -17.57 -2.83
C ARG A 135 -7.29 -16.14 -3.29
N LEU A 136 -6.02 -15.78 -3.16
CA LEU A 136 -5.50 -14.47 -3.54
C LEU A 136 -4.39 -14.61 -4.58
N PHE A 137 -4.54 -13.90 -5.69
CA PHE A 137 -3.47 -13.69 -6.65
C PHE A 137 -3.15 -12.20 -6.75
N TYR A 138 -2.02 -11.80 -6.15
CA TYR A 138 -1.52 -10.43 -6.18
C TYR A 138 -0.34 -10.33 -7.14
N THR A 139 -0.54 -9.61 -8.25
CA THR A 139 0.33 -9.66 -9.42
C THR A 139 1.62 -8.85 -9.28
N GLN A 140 1.68 -7.92 -8.29
CA GLN A 140 2.81 -6.99 -8.11
C GLN A 140 3.59 -7.24 -6.81
N GLY A 141 3.34 -8.35 -6.12
CA GLY A 141 4.00 -8.68 -4.86
C GLY A 141 3.37 -8.02 -3.62
N ASP A 142 4.17 -7.83 -2.58
CA ASP A 142 3.75 -7.31 -1.27
C ASP A 142 4.83 -6.34 -0.76
N TYR A 143 4.46 -5.15 -0.33
CA TYR A 143 5.39 -4.18 0.27
C TYR A 143 6.06 -4.68 1.55
N GLY A 144 5.55 -5.72 2.19
CA GLY A 144 6.14 -6.37 3.35
C GLY A 144 7.28 -7.35 3.03
N LEU A 145 7.65 -7.50 1.75
CA LEU A 145 8.66 -8.44 1.32
C LEU A 145 9.82 -7.74 0.59
N PHE A 146 11.04 -8.11 0.93
CA PHE A 146 12.22 -7.84 0.14
C PHE A 146 12.57 -9.01 -0.77
N GLN A 147 13.17 -8.72 -1.89
CA GLN A 147 13.79 -9.69 -2.79
C GLN A 147 15.13 -9.17 -3.29
N CYS A 148 15.99 -10.04 -3.77
CA CYS A 148 17.26 -9.66 -4.34
C CYS A 148 17.07 -8.78 -5.59
N SER A 149 17.73 -7.62 -5.66
CA SER A 149 17.66 -6.69 -6.79
C SER A 149 18.29 -7.26 -8.08
N GLY A 150 19.34 -8.09 -7.92
CA GLY A 150 19.82 -8.94 -9.00
C GLY A 150 19.19 -10.32 -8.82
N PRO A 151 18.35 -10.82 -9.76
CA PRO A 151 17.53 -12.02 -9.53
C PRO A 151 18.38 -13.29 -9.45
N CYS A 152 19.17 -13.42 -8.37
CA CYS A 152 20.05 -14.55 -8.13
C CYS A 152 19.31 -15.77 -7.54
N HIS A 153 18.15 -15.56 -6.94
CA HIS A 153 17.26 -16.59 -6.37
C HIS A 153 15.81 -16.05 -6.28
N PRO A 154 14.81 -16.93 -6.18
CA PRO A 154 13.40 -16.54 -6.12
C PRO A 154 12.91 -16.20 -4.69
N ASP A 155 13.78 -16.29 -3.67
CA ASP A 155 13.38 -16.14 -2.29
C ASP A 155 12.99 -14.70 -1.95
N THR A 156 12.01 -14.56 -1.07
CA THR A 156 11.56 -13.29 -0.50
C THR A 156 11.72 -13.31 1.00
N TYR A 157 11.95 -12.13 1.59
CA TYR A 157 12.25 -11.96 3.01
C TYR A 157 11.27 -10.97 3.64
N ASP A 158 10.72 -11.29 4.80
CA ASP A 158 9.95 -10.32 5.59
C ASP A 158 10.82 -9.11 5.92
N ASN A 159 10.28 -7.92 5.72
CA ASN A 159 11.04 -6.68 5.87
C ASN A 159 10.62 -5.84 7.07
N ARG A 160 9.71 -6.31 7.91
CA ARG A 160 9.12 -5.51 9.00
C ARG A 160 10.17 -4.94 9.94
N GLU A 161 11.07 -5.79 10.44
CA GLU A 161 12.12 -5.37 11.38
C GLU A 161 13.10 -4.39 10.74
N ALA A 162 13.50 -4.64 9.50
CA ALA A 162 14.39 -3.76 8.76
C ALA A 162 13.76 -2.38 8.51
N VAL A 163 12.50 -2.35 8.07
CA VAL A 163 11.76 -1.11 7.85
C VAL A 163 11.56 -0.35 9.16
N GLN A 164 11.27 -1.03 10.26
CA GLN A 164 11.17 -0.42 11.58
C GLN A 164 12.50 0.22 12.00
N ALA A 165 13.60 -0.49 11.88
CA ALA A 165 14.94 0.04 12.18
C ALA A 165 15.30 1.28 11.34
N MET A 166 14.92 1.27 10.05
CA MET A 166 15.10 2.43 9.17
C MET A 166 14.28 3.66 9.63
N LEU A 167 13.07 3.45 10.12
CA LEU A 167 12.21 4.50 10.65
C LEU A 167 12.76 5.08 11.96
N GLU A 168 13.16 4.21 12.88
CA GLU A 168 13.77 4.60 14.15
C GLU A 168 15.04 5.43 13.93
N ALA A 169 15.85 5.05 12.95
CA ALA A 169 17.05 5.79 12.57
C ALA A 169 16.76 7.20 12.03
N GLN A 170 15.61 7.41 11.43
CA GLN A 170 15.13 8.73 11.01
C GLN A 170 14.54 9.53 12.19
N GLY A 171 14.48 8.95 13.39
CA GLY A 171 13.87 9.56 14.57
C GLY A 171 12.34 9.45 14.59
N CYS A 172 11.77 8.61 13.72
CA CYS A 172 10.35 8.29 13.78
C CYS A 172 10.05 7.40 14.98
N ARG A 173 8.81 7.42 15.46
CA ARG A 173 8.31 6.51 16.49
C ARG A 173 7.12 5.74 15.93
N ILE A 174 7.03 4.48 16.33
CA ILE A 174 5.90 3.62 16.03
C ILE A 174 5.12 3.45 17.32
N GLU A 175 3.87 3.86 17.34
CA GLU A 175 2.97 3.74 18.47
C GLU A 175 2.48 2.29 18.64
N ALA A 176 1.88 1.98 19.78
CA ALA A 176 1.40 0.63 20.09
C ALA A 176 0.33 0.12 19.10
N ASP A 177 -0.43 1.02 18.49
CA ASP A 177 -1.41 0.73 17.44
C ASP A 177 -0.81 0.65 16.02
N GLY A 178 0.51 0.79 15.90
CA GLY A 178 1.24 0.79 14.64
C GLY A 178 1.30 2.15 13.93
N ALA A 179 0.69 3.20 14.49
CA ALA A 179 0.72 4.53 13.89
C ALA A 179 2.16 5.10 13.85
N LEU A 180 2.51 5.73 12.72
CA LEU A 180 3.82 6.35 12.55
C LEU A 180 3.78 7.81 13.00
N GLN A 181 4.65 8.16 13.96
CA GLN A 181 4.89 9.53 14.39
C GLN A 181 6.18 10.06 13.76
N MET A 182 6.04 11.14 13.02
CA MET A 182 7.19 11.83 12.42
C MET A 182 7.91 12.69 13.45
N PRO A 183 9.26 12.78 13.41
CA PRO A 183 9.99 13.65 14.31
C PRO A 183 9.64 15.11 14.07
N THR A 184 9.47 15.88 15.14
CA THR A 184 9.30 17.34 15.05
C THR A 184 10.59 17.98 14.60
N GLY A 185 10.57 18.71 13.46
CA GLY A 185 11.76 19.39 12.91
C GLY A 185 12.73 18.46 12.16
N ALA A 186 12.24 17.35 11.62
CA ALA A 186 13.06 16.43 10.84
C ALA A 186 13.53 17.08 9.54
N ALA A 187 14.79 17.48 9.54
CA ALA A 187 15.53 17.69 8.32
C ALA A 187 16.07 16.34 7.82
N LEU A 188 16.08 16.15 6.51
CA LEU A 188 16.74 15.03 5.79
C LEU A 188 18.25 14.89 6.12
N ASP A 189 18.82 15.83 6.88
CA ASP A 189 20.24 15.88 7.25
C ASP A 189 20.67 14.90 8.35
N ARG A 190 19.77 14.17 8.97
CA ARG A 190 20.18 13.14 9.91
C ARG A 190 20.62 11.92 9.12
N LYS A 191 21.89 11.61 9.24
CA LYS A 191 22.54 10.39 8.73
C LYS A 191 21.64 9.19 9.00
N SER A 192 20.82 8.86 8.00
CA SER A 192 20.07 7.62 8.03
C SER A 192 21.10 6.51 8.07
N THR A 193 20.96 5.67 9.02
CA THR A 193 21.80 4.57 9.45
C THR A 193 22.58 3.91 8.34
N ARG A 194 23.83 3.64 8.64
CA ARG A 194 24.64 2.58 8.03
C ARG A 194 23.92 1.24 8.20
N LEU A 195 22.95 0.98 7.35
CA LEU A 195 22.58 -0.41 7.05
C LEU A 195 23.75 -0.97 6.27
N ASN A 196 24.39 -1.97 6.86
CA ASN A 196 25.54 -2.64 6.28
C ASN A 196 25.32 -2.89 4.79
N SER A 197 26.22 -2.35 3.98
CA SER A 197 26.26 -2.42 2.53
C SER A 197 26.51 -3.83 1.96
N SER A 198 26.31 -4.88 2.74
CA SER A 198 26.59 -6.26 2.30
C SER A 198 25.38 -7.01 1.73
N HIS A 199 24.18 -6.46 1.80
CA HIS A 199 22.99 -7.02 1.12
C HIS A 199 22.24 -5.87 0.46
N GLN A 200 22.55 -5.64 -0.81
CA GLN A 200 21.64 -4.94 -1.70
C GLN A 200 20.43 -5.85 -1.90
N LEU A 201 19.41 -5.64 -1.12
CA LEU A 201 18.10 -6.25 -1.28
C LEU A 201 17.27 -5.45 -2.27
#